data_35c5e6b396171c711d83c19118093a1c
#
_entry.id   35c5e6b396171c711d83c19118093a1c
#
_cell.length_a   1.000
_cell.length_b   1.000
_cell.length_c   1.000
_cell.angle_alpha   90.00
_cell.angle_beta   90.00
_cell.angle_gamma   90.00
#
_symmetry.space_group_name_H-M   'P 1'
#
loop_
_entity.id
_entity.type
_entity.pdbx_description
1 polymer ?
#
loop_
_entity_poly.entity_id
_entity_poly.type
_entity_poly.pdbx_seq_one_letter_code
_entity_poly.pdbx_strand_id
1 'polypeptide(L)'
;GMPKVPNTWQELAEYAKIIKEKTGIAGFSIPTTNNCGGWIFLNIAWSYGVNFEEQQANGKWKAIFDTQEFRDALQFLYDLRWKYDVFPDNKVIDATEYQKVFYTKQAAMIITGPDNASGIVTQGGLNKDDIFFAKMPKGPAGRYSQMGGAARVFFSKNSEEQNDAAVKWLMEEGYTPFITPEIEKNIRTNCENTIEKGGIVFPKELFSQWESEDRKTKIEKIYGEYANVDIRNYENYMDFSDVIIRPEEPVLCQQLYSILDNVIQEIMTKKDADIDALAKSAAENFQKNHLDKME
;
A
#
# COMPACT_ATOMS: atom_id res chain seq x y z
N GLY A 1 -27.45 2.58 7.91
CA GLY A 1 -26.36 3.24 8.63
C GLY A 1 -25.06 3.15 7.81
N MET A 2 -24.11 4.00 8.07
CA MET A 2 -22.80 3.92 7.42
C MET A 2 -22.14 2.58 7.72
N PRO A 3 -21.48 1.93 6.75
CA PRO A 3 -20.73 0.72 7.02
C PRO A 3 -19.60 1.01 8.01
N LYS A 4 -19.42 0.12 8.97
CA LYS A 4 -18.27 0.19 9.88
C LYS A 4 -17.05 -0.36 9.15
N VAL A 5 -15.98 0.42 9.07
CA VAL A 5 -14.71 -0.06 8.50
C VAL A 5 -14.03 -1.03 9.48
N PRO A 6 -13.36 -2.10 9.00
CA PRO A 6 -12.66 -3.04 9.87
C PRO A 6 -11.46 -2.34 10.55
N ASN A 7 -11.36 -2.47 11.85
CA ASN A 7 -10.29 -1.88 12.65
C ASN A 7 -9.09 -2.84 12.83
N THR A 8 -9.35 -4.14 12.77
CA THR A 8 -8.35 -5.20 12.91
C THR A 8 -8.39 -6.16 11.72
N TRP A 9 -7.31 -6.92 11.52
CA TRP A 9 -7.29 -7.98 10.49
C TRP A 9 -8.35 -9.05 10.73
N GLN A 10 -8.66 -9.34 11.99
CA GLN A 10 -9.72 -10.28 12.33
C GLN A 10 -11.10 -9.73 11.93
N GLU A 11 -11.38 -8.45 12.22
CA GLU A 11 -12.64 -7.81 11.78
C GLU A 11 -12.73 -7.76 10.25
N LEU A 12 -11.61 -7.53 9.53
CA LEU A 12 -11.58 -7.59 8.06
C LEU A 12 -11.99 -8.98 7.57
N ALA A 13 -11.43 -10.03 8.15
CA ALA A 13 -11.75 -11.42 7.77
C ALA A 13 -13.23 -11.73 8.00
N GLU A 14 -13.78 -11.32 9.13
CA GLU A 14 -15.20 -11.52 9.47
C GLU A 14 -16.13 -10.74 8.54
N TYR A 15 -15.82 -9.47 8.26
CA TYR A 15 -16.60 -8.66 7.33
C TYR A 15 -16.54 -9.22 5.90
N ALA A 16 -15.36 -9.61 5.45
CA ALA A 16 -15.17 -10.23 4.15
C ALA A 16 -15.99 -11.50 3.99
N LYS A 17 -16.01 -12.34 5.03
CA LYS A 17 -16.82 -13.57 5.07
C LYS A 17 -18.32 -13.24 4.99
N ILE A 18 -18.80 -12.32 5.84
CA ILE A 18 -20.21 -11.91 5.84
C ILE A 18 -20.65 -11.35 4.49
N ILE A 19 -19.79 -10.54 3.86
CA ILE A 19 -20.06 -9.98 2.54
C ILE A 19 -20.22 -11.11 1.53
N LYS A 20 -19.28 -12.05 1.48
CA LYS A 20 -19.33 -13.18 0.54
C LYS A 20 -20.57 -14.06 0.77
N GLU A 21 -20.88 -14.37 2.01
CA GLU A 21 -22.07 -15.17 2.36
C GLU A 21 -23.40 -14.50 1.94
N LYS A 22 -23.47 -13.17 2.07
CA LYS A 22 -24.71 -12.42 1.76
C LYS A 22 -24.85 -12.03 0.31
N THR A 23 -23.77 -11.83 -0.41
CA THR A 23 -23.78 -11.22 -1.75
C THR A 23 -23.23 -12.13 -2.84
N GLY A 24 -22.47 -13.16 -2.48
CA GLY A 24 -21.76 -14.04 -3.41
C GLY A 24 -20.48 -13.45 -4.00
N ILE A 25 -20.17 -12.15 -3.76
CA ILE A 25 -18.92 -11.53 -4.21
C ILE A 25 -17.79 -11.77 -3.22
N ALA A 26 -16.55 -11.77 -3.69
CA ALA A 26 -15.39 -11.88 -2.81
C ALA A 26 -15.38 -10.74 -1.79
N GLY A 27 -15.12 -11.06 -0.51
CA GLY A 27 -15.06 -10.02 0.52
C GLY A 27 -13.77 -9.22 0.49
N PHE A 28 -12.66 -9.84 0.02
CA PHE A 28 -11.34 -9.23 0.01
C PHE A 28 -10.50 -9.74 -1.16
N SER A 29 -9.58 -8.92 -1.66
CA SER A 29 -8.62 -9.31 -2.69
C SER A 29 -7.27 -8.64 -2.46
N ILE A 30 -6.19 -9.36 -2.78
CA ILE A 30 -4.81 -8.87 -2.83
C ILE A 30 -4.12 -9.37 -4.08
N PRO A 31 -3.11 -8.68 -4.61
CA PRO A 31 -2.25 -9.23 -5.65
C PRO A 31 -1.40 -10.39 -5.11
N THR A 32 -0.94 -11.26 -5.98
CA THR A 32 -0.16 -12.45 -5.62
C THR A 32 1.06 -12.67 -6.52
N THR A 33 1.28 -11.79 -7.51
CA THR A 33 2.35 -11.92 -8.50
C THR A 33 3.05 -10.59 -8.75
N ASN A 34 4.15 -10.65 -9.52
CA ASN A 34 4.90 -9.49 -10.01
C ASN A 34 5.42 -8.58 -8.89
N ASN A 35 5.86 -9.19 -7.79
CA ASN A 35 6.34 -8.54 -6.57
C ASN A 35 5.26 -7.75 -5.80
N CYS A 36 4.05 -7.62 -6.35
CA CYS A 36 2.97 -6.87 -5.72
C CYS A 36 2.35 -7.61 -4.53
N GLY A 37 2.30 -8.94 -4.57
CA GLY A 37 1.82 -9.74 -3.45
C GLY A 37 2.70 -9.58 -2.22
N GLY A 38 4.01 -9.77 -2.39
CA GLY A 38 5.00 -9.55 -1.34
C GLY A 38 4.98 -8.13 -0.82
N TRP A 39 4.91 -7.15 -1.72
CA TRP A 39 4.83 -5.73 -1.36
C TRP A 39 3.61 -5.41 -0.47
N ILE A 40 2.42 -5.84 -0.86
CA ILE A 40 1.19 -5.64 -0.07
C ILE A 40 1.24 -6.42 1.24
N PHE A 41 1.79 -7.65 1.23
CA PHE A 41 1.85 -8.53 2.39
C PHE A 41 2.73 -7.97 3.52
N LEU A 42 3.71 -7.09 3.23
CA LEU A 42 4.51 -6.44 4.28
C LEU A 42 3.63 -5.76 5.34
N ASN A 43 2.52 -5.11 4.93
CA ASN A 43 1.60 -4.47 5.87
C ASN A 43 1.00 -5.46 6.88
N ILE A 44 0.67 -6.66 6.42
CA ILE A 44 0.17 -7.75 7.28
C ILE A 44 1.32 -8.23 8.15
N ALA A 45 2.45 -8.61 7.57
CA ALA A 45 3.59 -9.18 8.28
C ALA A 45 4.10 -8.26 9.40
N TRP A 46 4.33 -6.98 9.12
CA TRP A 46 4.75 -6.02 10.13
C TRP A 46 3.74 -5.86 11.26
N SER A 47 2.45 -5.90 10.94
CA SER A 47 1.40 -5.82 11.96
C SER A 47 1.35 -7.03 12.89
N TYR A 48 1.92 -8.16 12.47
CA TYR A 48 2.16 -9.34 13.30
C TYR A 48 3.49 -9.29 14.05
N GLY A 49 4.38 -8.32 13.74
CA GLY A 49 5.66 -8.13 14.42
C GLY A 49 6.87 -8.65 13.65
N VAL A 50 6.68 -9.02 12.39
CA VAL A 50 7.77 -9.53 11.54
C VAL A 50 8.78 -8.42 11.24
N ASN A 51 10.06 -8.72 11.38
CA ASN A 51 11.17 -7.99 10.78
C ASN A 51 11.89 -8.94 9.83
N PHE A 52 12.14 -8.48 8.61
CA PHE A 52 12.64 -9.37 7.57
C PHE A 52 14.15 -9.47 7.58
N GLU A 53 14.85 -8.38 7.85
CA GLU A 53 16.29 -8.33 7.77
C GLU A 53 16.92 -7.37 8.79
N GLU A 54 18.18 -7.62 9.11
CA GLU A 54 18.94 -6.83 10.07
C GLU A 54 20.40 -6.71 9.61
N GLN A 55 20.98 -5.51 9.70
CA GLN A 55 22.40 -5.33 9.47
C GLN A 55 23.20 -5.71 10.71
N GLN A 56 24.15 -6.63 10.54
CA GLN A 56 25.02 -7.10 11.59
C GLN A 56 26.18 -6.13 11.82
N ALA A 57 26.87 -6.21 12.97
CA ALA A 57 28.00 -5.35 13.32
C ALA A 57 29.16 -5.39 12.30
N ASN A 58 29.28 -6.45 11.52
CA ASN A 58 30.28 -6.60 10.45
C ASN A 58 29.83 -6.00 9.11
N GLY A 59 28.68 -5.28 9.08
CA GLY A 59 28.11 -4.69 7.88
C GLY A 59 27.29 -5.63 7.00
N LYS A 60 27.32 -6.95 7.25
CA LYS A 60 26.54 -7.92 6.48
C LYS A 60 25.08 -7.93 6.91
N TRP A 61 24.21 -8.26 5.99
CA TRP A 61 22.78 -8.40 6.25
C TRP A 61 22.39 -9.83 6.56
N LYS A 62 21.43 -10.01 7.43
CA LYS A 62 20.89 -11.29 7.86
C LYS A 62 19.37 -11.31 7.72
N ALA A 63 18.84 -12.36 7.10
CA ALA A 63 17.43 -12.67 7.13
C ALA A 63 17.05 -13.15 8.55
N ILE A 64 16.07 -12.50 9.17
CA ILE A 64 15.68 -12.78 10.57
C ILE A 64 14.21 -13.16 10.71
N PHE A 65 13.52 -13.47 9.63
CA PHE A 65 12.05 -13.67 9.62
C PHE A 65 11.60 -15.14 9.70
N ASP A 66 12.50 -16.10 9.93
CA ASP A 66 12.08 -17.47 10.31
C ASP A 66 11.63 -17.48 11.78
N THR A 67 10.49 -16.87 12.07
CA THR A 67 9.96 -16.62 13.41
C THR A 67 8.50 -17.03 13.53
N GLN A 68 7.97 -17.09 14.75
CA GLN A 68 6.56 -17.40 15.00
C GLN A 68 5.64 -16.31 14.43
N GLU A 69 6.05 -15.04 14.54
CA GLU A 69 5.29 -13.89 14.03
C GLU A 69 5.06 -14.02 12.52
N PHE A 70 6.07 -14.49 11.78
CA PHE A 70 5.92 -14.71 10.33
C PHE A 70 4.99 -15.88 10.04
N ARG A 71 5.10 -16.98 10.78
CA ARG A 71 4.16 -18.11 10.69
C ARG A 71 2.73 -17.69 10.98
N ASP A 72 2.53 -16.86 12.00
CA ASP A 72 1.21 -16.34 12.36
C ASP A 72 0.63 -15.44 11.26
N ALA A 73 1.44 -14.60 10.63
CA ALA A 73 1.03 -13.79 9.49
C ALA A 73 0.67 -14.65 8.25
N LEU A 74 1.44 -15.70 7.98
CA LEU A 74 1.14 -16.66 6.91
C LEU A 74 -0.11 -17.49 7.23
N GLN A 75 -0.28 -17.91 8.49
CA GLN A 75 -1.48 -18.63 8.95
C GLN A 75 -2.72 -17.74 8.79
N PHE A 76 -2.64 -16.44 9.08
CA PHE A 76 -3.75 -15.54 8.84
C PHE A 76 -4.13 -15.49 7.36
N LEU A 77 -3.15 -15.41 6.46
CA LEU A 77 -3.39 -15.46 5.01
C LEU A 77 -4.03 -16.79 4.57
N TYR A 78 -3.54 -17.90 5.12
CA TYR A 78 -4.10 -19.23 4.91
C TYR A 78 -5.57 -19.29 5.38
N ASP A 79 -5.85 -18.75 6.57
CA ASP A 79 -7.20 -18.70 7.11
C ASP A 79 -8.15 -17.86 6.26
N LEU A 80 -7.70 -16.71 5.75
CA LEU A 80 -8.49 -15.91 4.79
C LEU A 80 -8.89 -16.72 3.56
N ARG A 81 -7.99 -17.60 3.08
CA ARG A 81 -8.23 -18.41 1.89
C ARG A 81 -9.10 -19.65 2.17
N TRP A 82 -8.78 -20.41 3.21
CA TRP A 82 -9.32 -21.77 3.38
C TRP A 82 -10.37 -21.88 4.48
N LYS A 83 -10.34 -21.03 5.47
CA LYS A 83 -11.29 -21.00 6.58
C LYS A 83 -12.41 -19.99 6.35
N TYR A 84 -12.09 -18.78 5.91
CA TYR A 84 -13.05 -17.72 5.63
C TYR A 84 -13.51 -17.69 4.18
N ASP A 85 -12.71 -18.23 3.25
CA ASP A 85 -12.95 -18.27 1.80
C ASP A 85 -13.34 -16.92 1.20
N VAL A 86 -12.57 -15.88 1.52
CA VAL A 86 -12.95 -14.49 1.21
C VAL A 86 -12.46 -13.99 -0.14
N PHE A 87 -11.54 -14.69 -0.79
CA PHE A 87 -10.92 -14.26 -2.05
C PHE A 87 -11.75 -14.56 -3.30
N PRO A 88 -11.49 -13.87 -4.42
CA PRO A 88 -12.03 -14.23 -5.74
C PRO A 88 -11.61 -15.64 -6.17
N ASP A 89 -12.24 -16.17 -7.21
CA ASP A 89 -11.91 -17.51 -7.74
C ASP A 89 -10.51 -17.55 -8.37
N ASN A 90 -10.12 -16.52 -9.12
CA ASN A 90 -8.74 -16.38 -9.59
C ASN A 90 -7.82 -16.02 -8.42
N LYS A 91 -6.81 -16.86 -8.16
CA LYS A 91 -5.88 -16.75 -7.01
C LYS A 91 -4.50 -16.25 -7.40
N VAL A 92 -4.20 -16.21 -8.69
CA VAL A 92 -2.91 -15.76 -9.22
C VAL A 92 -3.18 -14.53 -10.05
N ILE A 93 -3.14 -13.37 -9.40
CA ILE A 93 -3.50 -12.07 -9.97
C ILE A 93 -2.42 -11.03 -9.71
N ASP A 94 -2.24 -10.15 -10.69
CA ASP A 94 -1.29 -9.06 -10.61
C ASP A 94 -1.91 -7.76 -10.07
N ALA A 95 -1.10 -6.68 -10.06
CA ALA A 95 -1.51 -5.36 -9.58
C ALA A 95 -2.70 -4.76 -10.36
N THR A 96 -2.84 -5.08 -11.64
CA THR A 96 -3.93 -4.57 -12.47
C THR A 96 -5.22 -5.35 -12.22
N GLU A 97 -5.11 -6.67 -12.17
CA GLU A 97 -6.27 -7.53 -12.01
C GLU A 97 -6.92 -7.41 -10.62
N TYR A 98 -6.13 -7.31 -9.52
CA TYR A 98 -6.75 -7.19 -8.18
C TYR A 98 -7.51 -5.85 -8.01
N GLN A 99 -7.04 -4.78 -8.64
CA GLN A 99 -7.79 -3.51 -8.70
C GLN A 99 -9.05 -3.67 -9.56
N LYS A 100 -8.92 -4.35 -10.70
CA LYS A 100 -10.05 -4.61 -11.59
C LYS A 100 -11.17 -5.37 -10.91
N VAL A 101 -10.88 -6.41 -10.13
CA VAL A 101 -11.94 -7.15 -9.40
C VAL A 101 -12.67 -6.25 -8.39
N PHE A 102 -12.04 -5.21 -7.86
CA PHE A 102 -12.69 -4.23 -6.99
C PHE A 102 -13.62 -3.31 -7.79
N TYR A 103 -13.11 -2.60 -8.80
CA TYR A 103 -13.95 -1.64 -9.53
C TYR A 103 -15.00 -2.31 -10.42
N THR A 104 -14.86 -3.59 -10.75
CA THR A 104 -15.92 -4.39 -11.39
C THR A 104 -16.89 -5.05 -10.39
N LYS A 105 -16.78 -4.69 -9.09
CA LYS A 105 -17.63 -5.17 -7.99
C LYS A 105 -17.57 -6.69 -7.78
N GLN A 106 -16.44 -7.31 -8.10
CA GLN A 106 -16.18 -8.73 -7.85
C GLN A 106 -15.48 -8.95 -6.50
N ALA A 107 -14.89 -7.90 -5.92
CA ALA A 107 -14.39 -7.88 -4.55
C ALA A 107 -14.86 -6.61 -3.84
N ALA A 108 -15.16 -6.74 -2.54
CA ALA A 108 -15.67 -5.63 -1.74
C ALA A 108 -14.57 -4.78 -1.09
N MET A 109 -13.40 -5.36 -0.84
CA MET A 109 -12.29 -4.69 -0.18
C MET A 109 -10.96 -5.05 -0.87
N ILE A 110 -10.08 -4.07 -0.98
CA ILE A 110 -8.68 -4.22 -1.43
C ILE A 110 -7.76 -3.35 -0.58
N ILE A 111 -6.46 -3.65 -0.64
CA ILE A 111 -5.40 -2.76 -0.15
C ILE A 111 -4.79 -2.04 -1.34
N THR A 112 -4.77 -0.71 -1.31
CA THR A 112 -4.18 0.08 -2.41
C THR A 112 -3.66 1.41 -1.89
N GLY A 113 -2.82 2.08 -2.70
CA GLY A 113 -2.37 3.44 -2.41
C GLY A 113 -3.44 4.50 -2.76
N PRO A 114 -3.37 5.68 -2.13
CA PRO A 114 -4.31 6.78 -2.39
C PRO A 114 -4.21 7.35 -3.81
N ASP A 115 -3.07 7.19 -4.46
CA ASP A 115 -2.81 7.54 -5.86
C ASP A 115 -3.73 6.79 -6.83
N ASN A 116 -4.19 5.60 -6.48
CA ASN A 116 -5.10 4.80 -7.27
C ASN A 116 -6.59 5.19 -7.10
N ALA A 117 -6.93 6.02 -6.12
CA ALA A 117 -8.32 6.35 -5.79
C ALA A 117 -9.10 6.92 -6.99
N SER A 118 -8.54 7.92 -7.67
CA SER A 118 -9.16 8.49 -8.88
C SER A 118 -9.25 7.48 -10.02
N GLY A 119 -8.21 6.67 -10.23
CA GLY A 119 -8.20 5.64 -11.26
C GLY A 119 -9.31 4.59 -11.07
N ILE A 120 -9.54 4.15 -9.85
CA ILE A 120 -10.61 3.20 -9.51
C ILE A 120 -11.99 3.76 -9.88
N VAL A 121 -12.23 5.04 -9.64
CA VAL A 121 -13.50 5.70 -9.99
C VAL A 121 -13.62 5.90 -11.49
N THR A 122 -12.62 6.52 -12.11
CA THR A 122 -12.70 6.94 -13.53
C THR A 122 -12.63 5.77 -14.51
N GLN A 123 -11.83 4.74 -14.20
CA GLN A 123 -11.70 3.55 -15.06
C GLN A 123 -12.77 2.51 -14.77
N GLY A 124 -13.17 2.37 -13.51
CA GLY A 124 -14.13 1.37 -13.07
C GLY A 124 -15.59 1.82 -13.14
N GLY A 125 -15.85 3.12 -13.28
CA GLY A 125 -17.20 3.67 -13.27
C GLY A 125 -17.90 3.50 -11.91
N LEU A 126 -17.14 3.33 -10.82
CA LEU A 126 -17.71 3.32 -9.47
C LEU A 126 -18.17 4.73 -9.10
N ASN A 127 -19.29 4.83 -8.38
CA ASN A 127 -19.64 6.07 -7.74
C ASN A 127 -18.67 6.34 -6.59
N LYS A 128 -17.98 7.49 -6.61
CA LYS A 128 -17.03 7.90 -5.57
C LYS A 128 -17.65 7.92 -4.16
N ASP A 129 -18.97 8.17 -4.07
CA ASP A 129 -19.68 8.24 -2.80
C ASP A 129 -20.01 6.85 -2.21
N ASP A 130 -19.84 5.79 -3.00
CA ASP A 130 -19.96 4.38 -2.56
C ASP A 130 -18.63 3.77 -2.09
N ILE A 131 -17.53 4.53 -2.19
CA ILE A 131 -16.19 4.05 -1.84
C ILE A 131 -15.82 4.59 -0.45
N PHE A 132 -15.36 3.68 0.42
CA PHE A 132 -14.83 4.00 1.74
C PHE A 132 -13.33 3.79 1.78
N PHE A 133 -12.62 4.77 2.33
CA PHE A 133 -11.18 4.71 2.55
C PHE A 133 -10.92 4.46 4.04
N ALA A 134 -10.08 3.52 4.34
CA ALA A 134 -9.73 3.17 5.70
C ALA A 134 -8.22 3.05 5.87
N LYS A 135 -7.72 3.38 7.05
CA LYS A 135 -6.36 3.04 7.44
C LYS A 135 -6.21 1.53 7.54
N MET A 136 -4.97 1.04 7.40
CA MET A 136 -4.68 -0.39 7.47
C MET A 136 -5.24 -1.01 8.76
N PRO A 137 -5.74 -2.25 8.73
CA PRO A 137 -6.18 -2.93 9.95
C PRO A 137 -5.01 -3.13 10.93
N LYS A 138 -5.33 -3.15 12.23
CA LYS A 138 -4.37 -3.41 13.31
C LYS A 138 -4.17 -4.90 13.48
N GLY A 139 -2.92 -5.33 13.59
CA GLY A 139 -2.53 -6.67 14.03
C GLY A 139 -2.05 -6.70 15.48
N PRO A 140 -1.54 -7.85 15.95
CA PRO A 140 -1.05 -8.02 17.34
C PRO A 140 0.05 -7.05 17.74
N ALA A 141 0.99 -6.73 16.82
CA ALA A 141 2.11 -5.84 17.07
C ALA A 141 1.81 -4.36 16.80
N GLY A 142 0.67 -4.05 16.17
CA GLY A 142 0.32 -2.66 15.88
C GLY A 142 -0.38 -2.49 14.55
N ARG A 143 -0.53 -1.22 14.15
CA ARG A 143 -1.05 -0.82 12.85
C ARG A 143 0.09 -0.29 12.01
N TYR A 144 0.38 -0.98 10.95
CA TYR A 144 1.46 -0.61 10.02
C TYR A 144 0.90 -0.22 8.67
N SER A 145 1.50 0.78 8.06
CA SER A 145 1.24 1.15 6.68
C SER A 145 2.56 1.34 5.95
N GLN A 146 2.70 0.67 4.84
CA GLN A 146 3.85 0.84 3.98
C GLN A 146 3.80 2.21 3.31
N MET A 147 4.94 2.87 3.29
CA MET A 147 5.16 4.10 2.53
C MET A 147 5.87 3.75 1.23
N GLY A 148 5.19 3.96 0.12
CA GLY A 148 5.80 3.97 -1.20
C GLY A 148 6.17 5.39 -1.62
N GLY A 149 7.05 5.52 -2.60
CA GLY A 149 7.43 6.82 -3.13
C GLY A 149 8.42 6.72 -4.27
N ALA A 150 8.76 7.89 -4.83
CA ALA A 150 9.77 8.01 -5.86
C ALA A 150 10.82 9.05 -5.45
N ALA A 151 12.08 8.76 -5.72
CA ALA A 151 13.17 9.71 -5.54
C ALA A 151 13.56 10.33 -6.89
N ARG A 152 13.93 11.59 -6.86
CA ARG A 152 14.59 12.26 -8.00
C ARG A 152 16.08 12.19 -7.76
N VAL A 153 16.80 11.55 -8.68
CA VAL A 153 18.23 11.33 -8.55
C VAL A 153 18.98 12.09 -9.65
N PHE A 154 20.15 12.61 -9.31
CA PHE A 154 21.05 13.30 -10.23
C PHE A 154 22.25 12.40 -10.51
N PHE A 155 22.68 12.36 -11.77
CA PHE A 155 23.90 11.63 -12.10
C PHE A 155 25.13 12.31 -11.49
N SER A 156 26.01 11.54 -10.90
CA SER A 156 27.27 12.05 -10.29
C SER A 156 28.22 12.73 -11.27
N LYS A 157 28.00 12.54 -12.58
CA LYS A 157 28.79 13.15 -13.67
C LYS A 157 28.17 14.42 -14.24
N ASN A 158 27.01 14.86 -13.75
CA ASN A 158 26.44 16.12 -14.19
C ASN A 158 27.34 17.28 -13.82
N SER A 159 27.40 18.31 -14.66
CA SER A 159 27.97 19.59 -14.28
C SER A 159 27.09 20.33 -13.27
N GLU A 160 27.66 21.33 -12.61
CA GLU A 160 26.91 22.21 -11.68
C GLU A 160 25.73 22.87 -12.38
N GLU A 161 25.96 23.42 -13.60
CA GLU A 161 24.90 24.04 -14.39
C GLU A 161 23.79 23.09 -14.78
N GLN A 162 24.12 21.82 -15.06
CA GLN A 162 23.11 20.77 -15.34
C GLN A 162 22.25 20.47 -14.10
N ASN A 163 22.89 20.36 -12.93
CA ASN A 163 22.19 20.14 -11.67
C ASN A 163 21.31 21.36 -11.32
N ASP A 164 21.81 22.58 -11.48
CA ASP A 164 21.05 23.81 -11.25
C ASP A 164 19.83 23.91 -12.16
N ALA A 165 19.98 23.55 -13.44
CA ALA A 165 18.87 23.53 -14.39
C ALA A 165 17.81 22.48 -13.98
N ALA A 166 18.24 21.29 -13.56
CA ALA A 166 17.35 20.23 -13.11
C ALA A 166 16.62 20.63 -11.81
N VAL A 167 17.30 21.26 -10.84
CA VAL A 167 16.67 21.78 -9.62
C VAL A 167 15.63 22.84 -9.94
N LYS A 168 15.95 23.80 -10.82
CA LYS A 168 14.98 24.82 -11.26
C LYS A 168 13.75 24.19 -11.90
N TRP A 169 13.95 23.19 -12.76
CA TRP A 169 12.83 22.47 -13.37
C TRP A 169 11.97 21.75 -12.32
N LEU A 170 12.59 21.08 -11.33
CA LEU A 170 11.86 20.44 -10.23
C LEU A 170 11.06 21.45 -9.40
N MET A 171 11.63 22.66 -9.18
CA MET A 171 10.89 23.71 -8.46
C MET A 171 9.66 24.19 -9.23
N GLU A 172 9.74 24.32 -10.56
CA GLU A 172 8.58 24.63 -11.42
C GLU A 172 7.53 23.52 -11.40
N GLU A 173 7.94 22.25 -11.28
CA GLU A 173 7.05 21.11 -11.07
C GLU A 173 6.43 21.04 -9.66
N GLY A 174 6.74 22.01 -8.79
CA GLY A 174 6.19 22.10 -7.43
C GLY A 174 7.00 21.39 -6.33
N TYR A 175 8.19 20.85 -6.66
CA TYR A 175 9.10 20.30 -5.66
C TYR A 175 9.83 21.41 -4.90
N THR A 176 9.10 22.11 -4.04
CA THR A 176 9.58 23.26 -3.29
C THR A 176 8.84 23.38 -1.95
N PRO A 177 9.50 23.89 -0.89
CA PRO A 177 8.88 24.07 0.41
C PRO A 177 7.90 25.27 0.48
N PHE A 178 7.76 26.03 -0.59
CA PHE A 178 6.87 27.20 -0.68
C PHE A 178 5.92 27.09 -1.88
N ILE A 179 4.80 27.79 -1.81
CA ILE A 179 3.81 27.86 -2.90
C ILE A 179 3.91 29.23 -3.54
N THR A 180 4.39 29.27 -4.77
CA THR A 180 4.33 30.45 -5.64
C THR A 180 2.93 30.60 -6.27
N PRO A 181 2.57 31.78 -6.80
CA PRO A 181 1.31 31.95 -7.52
C PRO A 181 1.14 30.99 -8.71
N GLU A 182 2.26 30.65 -9.39
CA GLU A 182 2.23 29.71 -10.51
C GLU A 182 1.98 28.28 -10.04
N ILE A 183 2.64 27.84 -8.96
CA ILE A 183 2.41 26.53 -8.35
C ILE A 183 0.98 26.43 -7.84
N GLU A 184 0.45 27.47 -7.18
CA GLU A 184 -0.95 27.50 -6.74
C GLU A 184 -1.90 27.33 -7.92
N LYS A 185 -1.69 28.06 -9.02
CA LYS A 185 -2.48 27.93 -10.24
C LYS A 185 -2.43 26.50 -10.79
N ASN A 186 -1.24 25.89 -10.85
CA ASN A 186 -1.10 24.52 -11.34
C ASN A 186 -1.84 23.51 -10.46
N ILE A 187 -1.78 23.65 -9.13
CA ILE A 187 -2.53 22.80 -8.20
C ILE A 187 -4.04 22.93 -8.44
N ARG A 188 -4.57 24.15 -8.57
CA ARG A 188 -5.98 24.41 -8.85
C ARG A 188 -6.41 23.78 -10.17
N THR A 189 -5.64 24.01 -11.24
CA THR A 189 -5.89 23.40 -12.55
C THR A 189 -5.89 21.86 -12.48
N ASN A 190 -4.99 21.26 -11.71
CA ASN A 190 -4.97 19.82 -11.51
C ASN A 190 -6.20 19.31 -10.77
N CYS A 191 -6.69 20.03 -9.77
CA CYS A 191 -7.94 19.71 -9.07
C CYS A 191 -9.13 19.78 -10.03
N GLU A 192 -9.24 20.84 -10.81
CA GLU A 192 -10.30 21.05 -11.81
C GLU A 192 -10.29 19.91 -12.85
N ASN A 193 -9.15 19.60 -13.43
CA ASN A 193 -8.98 18.49 -14.39
C ASN A 193 -9.34 17.13 -13.78
N THR A 194 -9.02 16.92 -12.50
CA THR A 194 -9.38 15.70 -11.78
C THR A 194 -10.88 15.57 -11.63
N ILE A 195 -11.54 16.65 -11.23
CA ILE A 195 -13.03 16.70 -11.08
C ILE A 195 -13.72 16.53 -12.44
N GLU A 196 -13.24 17.22 -13.47
CA GLU A 196 -13.80 17.12 -14.83
C GLU A 196 -13.76 15.67 -15.36
N LYS A 197 -12.71 14.94 -15.04
CA LYS A 197 -12.57 13.50 -15.36
C LYS A 197 -13.36 12.57 -14.43
N GLY A 198 -14.11 13.11 -13.46
CA GLY A 198 -14.84 12.33 -12.47
C GLY A 198 -13.98 11.74 -11.35
N GLY A 199 -12.76 12.21 -11.21
CA GLY A 199 -11.83 11.73 -10.19
C GLY A 199 -12.10 12.28 -8.79
N ILE A 200 -11.29 11.85 -7.84
CA ILE A 200 -11.38 12.21 -6.41
C ILE A 200 -10.34 13.26 -6.06
N VAL A 201 -10.79 14.33 -5.42
CA VAL A 201 -9.94 15.31 -4.74
C VAL A 201 -10.20 15.21 -3.24
N PHE A 202 -9.17 14.80 -2.48
CA PHE A 202 -9.20 14.81 -1.02
C PHE A 202 -8.99 16.22 -0.47
N PRO A 203 -9.45 16.53 0.76
CA PRO A 203 -9.42 17.89 1.31
C PRO A 203 -8.05 18.37 1.75
N LYS A 204 -7.04 17.50 1.76
CA LYS A 204 -5.67 17.83 2.14
C LYS A 204 -4.66 16.90 1.46
N GLU A 205 -3.41 17.35 1.41
CA GLU A 205 -2.28 16.49 1.08
C GLU A 205 -2.08 15.45 2.20
N LEU A 206 -2.03 14.18 1.86
CA LEU A 206 -1.94 13.11 2.87
C LEU A 206 -0.53 13.01 3.45
N PHE A 207 0.47 13.15 2.59
CA PHE A 207 1.88 13.12 2.95
C PHE A 207 2.60 14.25 2.24
N SER A 208 3.02 15.24 3.02
CA SER A 208 3.94 16.26 2.53
C SER A 208 5.38 15.82 2.77
N GLN A 209 6.23 15.94 1.77
CA GLN A 209 7.67 15.80 1.92
C GLN A 209 8.32 17.06 2.54
N TRP A 210 7.53 18.10 2.80
CA TRP A 210 7.97 19.37 3.32
C TRP A 210 7.39 19.64 4.71
N GLU A 211 8.21 20.04 5.65
CA GLU A 211 7.81 20.45 7.01
C GLU A 211 7.37 21.92 7.09
N SER A 212 7.00 22.53 5.96
CA SER A 212 6.57 23.93 5.90
C SER A 212 5.10 24.08 6.24
N GLU A 213 4.80 24.67 7.39
CA GLU A 213 3.42 24.95 7.83
C GLU A 213 2.69 25.95 6.91
N ASP A 214 3.42 26.95 6.33
CA ASP A 214 2.85 27.86 5.34
C ASP A 214 2.40 27.12 4.08
N ARG A 215 3.26 26.22 3.57
CA ARG A 215 2.91 25.35 2.43
C ARG A 215 1.69 24.48 2.75
N LYS A 216 1.72 23.79 3.89
CA LYS A 216 0.64 22.90 4.33
C LYS A 216 -0.68 23.65 4.40
N THR A 217 -0.70 24.80 5.07
CA THR A 217 -1.91 25.64 5.20
C THR A 217 -2.46 26.07 3.86
N LYS A 218 -1.61 26.50 2.93
CA LYS A 218 -2.03 26.91 1.58
C LYS A 218 -2.58 25.73 0.78
N ILE A 219 -1.90 24.58 0.83
CA ILE A 219 -2.36 23.37 0.13
C ILE A 219 -3.68 22.86 0.68
N GLU A 220 -3.82 22.76 2.00
CA GLU A 220 -5.07 22.35 2.64
C GLU A 220 -6.23 23.26 2.28
N LYS A 221 -5.98 24.57 2.20
CA LYS A 221 -6.99 25.54 1.73
C LYS A 221 -7.42 25.24 0.30
N ILE A 222 -6.46 25.06 -0.62
CA ILE A 222 -6.76 24.80 -2.03
C ILE A 222 -7.53 23.48 -2.17
N TYR A 223 -7.03 22.39 -1.61
CA TYR A 223 -7.69 21.10 -1.69
C TYR A 223 -9.07 21.10 -1.02
N GLY A 224 -9.25 21.84 0.09
CA GLY A 224 -10.54 21.99 0.75
C GLY A 224 -11.59 22.68 -0.13
N GLU A 225 -11.19 23.60 -1.02
CA GLU A 225 -12.09 24.26 -1.98
C GLU A 225 -12.57 23.30 -3.08
N TYR A 226 -11.80 22.26 -3.41
CA TYR A 226 -12.08 21.30 -4.48
C TYR A 226 -12.50 19.91 -3.98
N ALA A 227 -12.44 19.64 -2.68
CA ALA A 227 -12.79 18.34 -2.13
C ALA A 227 -14.20 17.91 -2.55
N ASN A 228 -14.30 16.73 -3.14
CA ASN A 228 -15.53 16.25 -3.77
C ASN A 228 -15.99 14.87 -3.27
N VAL A 229 -15.53 14.44 -2.11
CA VAL A 229 -15.94 13.21 -1.43
C VAL A 229 -16.59 13.53 -0.08
N ASP A 230 -17.54 12.68 0.36
CA ASP A 230 -18.12 12.82 1.71
C ASP A 230 -17.04 12.50 2.76
N ILE A 231 -16.86 13.37 3.73
CA ILE A 231 -15.86 13.20 4.81
C ILE A 231 -16.04 11.87 5.53
N ARG A 232 -17.26 11.40 5.70
CA ARG A 232 -17.57 10.12 6.35
C ARG A 232 -16.96 8.91 5.64
N ASN A 233 -16.67 9.04 4.33
CA ASN A 233 -16.10 7.98 3.53
C ASN A 233 -14.58 7.90 3.65
N TYR A 234 -13.90 8.91 4.19
CA TYR A 234 -12.44 8.94 4.28
C TYR A 234 -11.87 9.46 5.61
N GLU A 235 -12.69 9.92 6.56
CA GLU A 235 -12.21 10.43 7.86
C GLU A 235 -11.35 9.40 8.62
N ASN A 236 -11.72 8.11 8.54
CA ASN A 236 -10.94 7.04 9.14
C ASN A 236 -9.55 6.92 8.52
N TYR A 237 -9.45 7.08 7.20
CA TYR A 237 -8.19 7.05 6.47
C TYR A 237 -7.29 8.25 6.80
N MET A 238 -7.86 9.39 7.14
CA MET A 238 -7.13 10.63 7.46
C MET A 238 -6.57 10.66 8.89
N ASP A 239 -6.96 9.72 9.74
CA ASP A 239 -6.46 9.59 11.11
C ASP A 239 -5.24 8.67 11.14
N PHE A 240 -4.05 9.27 11.25
CA PHE A 240 -2.77 8.56 11.36
C PHE A 240 -2.25 8.43 12.79
N SER A 241 -3.05 8.78 13.80
CA SER A 241 -2.61 8.88 15.20
C SER A 241 -2.06 7.58 15.79
N ASP A 242 -2.51 6.41 15.27
CA ASP A 242 -2.08 5.07 15.69
C ASP A 242 -1.44 4.25 14.55
N VAL A 243 -1.01 4.91 13.47
CA VAL A 243 -0.41 4.26 12.30
C VAL A 243 1.11 4.42 12.32
N ILE A 244 1.82 3.30 12.31
CA ILE A 244 3.27 3.27 12.12
C ILE A 244 3.53 3.20 10.61
N ILE A 245 4.02 4.31 10.06
CA ILE A 245 4.40 4.37 8.66
C ILE A 245 5.83 3.85 8.53
N ARG A 246 6.02 2.87 7.64
CA ARG A 246 7.31 2.21 7.46
C ARG A 246 7.70 2.21 5.98
N PRO A 247 8.96 2.57 5.64
CA PRO A 247 9.49 2.39 4.29
C PRO A 247 9.67 0.90 3.98
N GLU A 248 9.92 0.61 2.71
CA GLU A 248 10.33 -0.74 2.27
C GLU A 248 11.57 -1.23 3.01
N GLU A 249 11.79 -2.55 2.99
CA GLU A 249 12.99 -3.14 3.58
C GLU A 249 14.26 -2.57 2.92
N PRO A 250 15.34 -2.32 3.69
CA PRO A 250 16.45 -1.48 3.25
C PRO A 250 17.30 -2.07 2.13
N VAL A 251 17.36 -3.39 1.99
CA VAL A 251 18.17 -4.03 0.95
C VAL A 251 17.38 -5.13 0.22
N LEU A 252 17.61 -5.25 -1.08
CA LEU A 252 17.06 -6.32 -1.92
C LEU A 252 15.54 -6.56 -1.76
N CYS A 253 14.78 -5.52 -1.47
CA CYS A 253 13.33 -5.61 -1.23
C CYS A 253 12.59 -6.29 -2.39
N GLN A 254 13.00 -6.07 -3.65
CA GLN A 254 12.37 -6.68 -4.81
C GLN A 254 12.56 -8.20 -4.85
N GLN A 255 13.71 -8.69 -4.41
CA GLN A 255 14.01 -10.12 -4.28
C GLN A 255 13.18 -10.74 -3.14
N LEU A 256 13.07 -10.02 -2.02
CA LEU A 256 12.20 -10.42 -0.93
C LEU A 256 10.74 -10.54 -1.39
N TYR A 257 10.22 -9.56 -2.12
CA TYR A 257 8.84 -9.60 -2.63
C TYR A 257 8.59 -10.77 -3.56
N SER A 258 9.56 -11.10 -4.44
CA SER A 258 9.45 -12.26 -5.31
C SER A 258 9.38 -13.58 -4.52
N ILE A 259 10.15 -13.69 -3.42
CA ILE A 259 10.09 -14.86 -2.53
C ILE A 259 8.74 -14.92 -1.83
N LEU A 260 8.25 -13.79 -1.31
CA LEU A 260 6.95 -13.70 -0.65
C LEU A 260 5.79 -14.01 -1.61
N ASP A 261 5.86 -13.56 -2.87
CA ASP A 261 4.87 -13.91 -3.91
C ASP A 261 4.74 -15.44 -4.05
N ASN A 262 5.88 -16.15 -4.09
CA ASN A 262 5.87 -17.61 -4.19
C ASN A 262 5.22 -18.27 -2.96
N VAL A 263 5.51 -17.77 -1.76
CA VAL A 263 4.87 -18.25 -0.51
C VAL A 263 3.36 -17.98 -0.53
N ILE A 264 2.97 -16.77 -0.93
CA ILE A 264 1.54 -16.38 -1.04
C ILE A 264 0.81 -17.28 -2.03
N GLN A 265 1.38 -17.51 -3.22
CA GLN A 265 0.78 -18.37 -4.24
C GLN A 265 0.64 -19.82 -3.77
N GLU A 266 1.63 -20.35 -3.07
CA GLU A 266 1.56 -21.68 -2.48
C GLU A 266 0.38 -21.79 -1.50
N ILE A 267 0.24 -20.84 -0.57
CA ILE A 267 -0.86 -20.74 0.38
C ILE A 267 -2.20 -20.61 -0.34
N MET A 268 -2.28 -19.78 -1.37
CA MET A 268 -3.53 -19.51 -2.10
C MET A 268 -4.02 -20.69 -2.91
N THR A 269 -3.12 -21.56 -3.38
CA THR A 269 -3.40 -22.63 -4.33
C THR A 269 -3.42 -24.02 -3.71
N LYS A 270 -2.73 -24.25 -2.58
CA LYS A 270 -2.62 -25.54 -1.92
C LYS A 270 -3.20 -25.50 -0.51
N LYS A 271 -4.22 -26.32 -0.28
CA LYS A 271 -4.87 -26.44 1.04
C LYS A 271 -4.00 -27.17 2.07
N ASP A 272 -3.07 -27.98 1.62
CA ASP A 272 -2.10 -28.71 2.43
C ASP A 272 -0.73 -28.01 2.50
N ALA A 273 -0.67 -26.70 2.22
CA ALA A 273 0.54 -25.89 2.35
C ALA A 273 1.12 -25.97 3.78
N ASP A 274 2.37 -26.36 3.88
CA ASP A 274 3.11 -26.44 5.14
C ASP A 274 3.69 -25.05 5.49
N ILE A 275 3.03 -24.34 6.37
CA ILE A 275 3.40 -22.99 6.80
C ILE A 275 4.79 -22.94 7.42
N ASP A 276 5.18 -23.95 8.21
CA ASP A 276 6.50 -24.01 8.86
C ASP A 276 7.59 -24.18 7.82
N ALA A 277 7.40 -25.11 6.88
CA ALA A 277 8.35 -25.34 5.78
C ALA A 277 8.46 -24.10 4.86
N LEU A 278 7.36 -23.43 4.56
CA LEU A 278 7.33 -22.22 3.74
C LEU A 278 8.08 -21.07 4.43
N ALA A 279 7.83 -20.82 5.71
CA ALA A 279 8.50 -19.75 6.45
C ALA A 279 10.01 -19.97 6.48
N LYS A 280 10.44 -21.16 6.85
CA LYS A 280 11.86 -21.55 6.91
C LYS A 280 12.53 -21.43 5.53
N SER A 281 11.91 -22.01 4.50
CA SER A 281 12.47 -22.01 3.14
C SER A 281 12.60 -20.61 2.56
N ALA A 282 11.61 -19.73 2.82
CA ALA A 282 11.66 -18.33 2.39
C ALA A 282 12.84 -17.58 2.99
N ALA A 283 13.05 -17.71 4.31
CA ALA A 283 14.17 -17.06 5.00
C ALA A 283 15.53 -17.61 4.54
N GLU A 284 15.65 -18.93 4.41
CA GLU A 284 16.87 -19.56 3.91
C GLU A 284 17.18 -19.16 2.46
N ASN A 285 16.15 -19.09 1.60
CA ASN A 285 16.30 -18.66 0.22
C ASN A 285 16.79 -17.22 0.14
N PHE A 286 16.16 -16.31 0.89
CA PHE A 286 16.57 -14.90 0.91
C PHE A 286 18.01 -14.75 1.40
N GLN A 287 18.40 -15.45 2.48
CA GLN A 287 19.76 -15.42 2.98
C GLN A 287 20.78 -15.94 1.94
N LYS A 288 20.64 -17.19 1.52
CA LYS A 288 21.65 -17.89 0.71
C LYS A 288 21.75 -17.39 -0.72
N ASN A 289 20.62 -17.06 -1.33
CA ASN A 289 20.55 -16.73 -2.74
C ASN A 289 20.64 -15.23 -3.03
N HIS A 290 20.44 -14.38 -2.01
CA HIS A 290 20.44 -12.93 -2.17
C HIS A 290 21.38 -12.23 -1.17
N LEU A 291 21.13 -12.26 0.14
CA LEU A 291 21.91 -11.49 1.11
C LEU A 291 23.41 -11.93 1.17
N ASP A 292 23.68 -13.23 1.12
CA ASP A 292 25.07 -13.75 1.12
C ASP A 292 25.85 -13.41 -0.16
N LYS A 293 25.17 -12.95 -1.20
CA LYS A 293 25.77 -12.55 -2.48
C LYS A 293 25.94 -11.05 -2.65
N MET A 294 25.54 -10.27 -1.65
CA MET A 294 25.82 -8.83 -1.62
C MET A 294 27.33 -8.62 -1.43
N GLU A 295 27.94 -7.80 -2.30
CA GLU A 295 29.35 -7.38 -2.22
C GLU A 295 29.57 -6.28 -1.18
#